data_83c5e166563cb199969a53c8df5b27bb
#
_entry.id   83c5e166563cb199969a53c8df5b27bb
#
_cell.length_a   1.000
_cell.length_b   1.000
_cell.length_c   1.000
_cell.angle_alpha   90.00
_cell.angle_beta   90.00
_cell.angle_gamma   90.00
#
_symmetry.space_group_name_H-M   'P 1'
#
loop_
_entity.id
_entity.type
_entity.pdbx_description
1 polymer ?
#
loop_
_entity_poly.entity_id
_entity_poly.type
_entity_poly.pdbx_seq_one_letter_code
_entity_poly.pdbx_strand_id
1 'polypeptide(L)'
;MDLWYHMCMKILSITAQKPHSTGSGTYMTELVRAFDRMGHSQAVVCGIFPDDVIDFPDGVSSYPVFFADNKTDLLAAPCKAAPARFNTLPFPVVGMSDIMPYTSTRYRDLTPDMVAQFEEAFIDAVNRAVADLDPDLIICHHLFLLTALVRKHFPERRIAGISHGTDLRQMINCDNLRDFVRPYIKELDAALALHEAQRAQIIEIFGIDESRVSVIGSGYNSKLFNTDGRTKHSPEEPLRLAYAGKISRPKGVPEMLAALDRLASDSDVPAFELTMAGGCQDEVMKDKLEELPPWAEWLGQIPQPALAELLRRTDIFILPSYFEGLPLVLIEAMSAGAVPVSTDLPGVKSWIDANVGGSNAVFIPMPQMKSIDEPTDEGRSTFIDDLASTLRDTMEAFTAGCLPGSLPDTSSITWDGLAARLLNICK
;
A
#
# COMPACT_ATOMS: atom_id res chain seq x y z
N MET A 1 -18.52 6.60 27.45
CA MET A 1 -18.75 5.29 26.81
C MET A 1 -19.99 5.46 25.93
N ASP A 2 -19.74 5.88 24.68
CA ASP A 2 -20.77 6.47 23.82
C ASP A 2 -21.69 5.42 23.22
N LEU A 3 -22.99 5.67 23.32
CA LEU A 3 -24.11 4.83 22.84
C LEU A 3 -24.12 4.59 21.30
N TRP A 4 -23.13 5.09 20.55
CA TRP A 4 -23.07 5.06 19.08
C TRP A 4 -22.36 3.84 18.50
N TYR A 5 -21.80 2.95 19.32
CA TYR A 5 -21.14 1.69 18.89
C TYR A 5 -22.13 0.64 18.34
N HIS A 6 -23.44 0.91 18.32
CA HIS A 6 -24.47 -0.08 17.96
C HIS A 6 -25.33 0.28 16.73
N MET A 7 -25.04 1.36 16.01
CA MET A 7 -25.76 1.58 14.74
C MET A 7 -25.05 0.87 13.61
N CYS A 8 -25.69 -0.17 13.06
CA CYS A 8 -25.28 -0.79 11.81
C CYS A 8 -25.35 0.25 10.69
N MET A 9 -24.21 0.60 10.10
CA MET A 9 -24.14 1.47 8.93
C MET A 9 -24.09 0.65 7.66
N LYS A 10 -24.58 1.23 6.58
CA LYS A 10 -24.47 0.70 5.21
C LYS A 10 -23.31 1.40 4.51
N ILE A 11 -22.26 0.65 4.20
CA ILE A 11 -21.00 1.19 3.68
C ILE A 11 -20.74 0.65 2.27
N LEU A 12 -20.51 1.54 1.31
CA LEU A 12 -20.07 1.18 -0.03
C LEU A 12 -18.60 1.54 -0.22
N SER A 13 -17.73 0.54 -0.36
CA SER A 13 -16.32 0.73 -0.66
C SER A 13 -16.03 0.63 -2.15
N ILE A 14 -15.28 1.59 -2.71
CA ILE A 14 -15.04 1.70 -4.16
C ILE A 14 -13.54 1.82 -4.46
N THR A 15 -13.05 1.00 -5.39
CA THR A 15 -11.71 1.11 -5.96
C THR A 15 -11.70 0.79 -7.45
N ALA A 16 -10.85 1.48 -8.23
CA ALA A 16 -10.64 1.14 -9.65
C ALA A 16 -9.71 -0.06 -9.84
N GLN A 17 -9.04 -0.49 -8.77
CA GLN A 17 -7.96 -1.49 -8.82
C GLN A 17 -8.42 -2.84 -8.31
N LYS A 18 -7.56 -3.85 -8.56
CA LYS A 18 -7.74 -5.20 -8.03
C LYS A 18 -7.60 -5.19 -6.50
N PRO A 19 -8.57 -5.71 -5.74
CA PRO A 19 -8.39 -5.96 -4.32
C PRO A 19 -7.23 -6.97 -4.10
N HIS A 20 -6.65 -6.96 -2.92
CA HIS A 20 -5.59 -7.88 -2.46
C HIS A 20 -4.23 -7.82 -3.22
N SER A 21 -4.13 -7.05 -4.31
CA SER A 21 -2.95 -7.11 -5.21
C SER A 21 -1.89 -6.03 -4.95
N THR A 22 -2.20 -5.02 -4.16
CA THR A 22 -1.34 -3.87 -3.84
C THR A 22 -1.53 -3.44 -2.40
N GLY A 23 -0.67 -2.55 -1.88
CA GLY A 23 -0.84 -1.99 -0.53
C GLY A 23 -2.21 -1.32 -0.33
N SER A 24 -2.69 -0.56 -1.32
CA SER A 24 -4.04 0.06 -1.27
C SER A 24 -5.16 -0.98 -1.39
N GLY A 25 -4.97 -2.04 -2.19
CA GLY A 25 -5.90 -3.15 -2.27
C GLY A 25 -6.01 -3.92 -0.95
N THR A 26 -4.88 -4.20 -0.29
CA THR A 26 -4.85 -4.80 1.04
C THR A 26 -5.52 -3.89 2.07
N TYR A 27 -5.22 -2.58 2.04
CA TYR A 27 -5.85 -1.60 2.93
C TYR A 27 -7.39 -1.62 2.82
N MET A 28 -7.92 -1.58 1.60
CA MET A 28 -9.36 -1.66 1.37
C MET A 28 -9.94 -2.98 1.89
N THR A 29 -9.32 -4.10 1.58
CA THR A 29 -9.78 -5.43 1.98
C THR A 29 -9.83 -5.57 3.50
N GLU A 30 -8.81 -5.13 4.19
CA GLU A 30 -8.77 -5.22 5.66
C GLU A 30 -9.76 -4.26 6.32
N LEU A 31 -10.03 -3.08 5.73
CA LEU A 31 -11.13 -2.22 6.18
C LEU A 31 -12.49 -2.89 6.01
N VAL A 32 -12.75 -3.52 4.85
CA VAL A 32 -13.99 -4.28 4.61
C VAL A 32 -14.14 -5.38 5.66
N ARG A 33 -13.07 -6.14 5.95
CA ARG A 33 -13.08 -7.17 7.00
C ARG A 33 -13.30 -6.58 8.41
N ALA A 34 -12.76 -5.39 8.69
CA ALA A 34 -12.97 -4.72 9.96
C ALA A 34 -14.42 -4.24 10.13
N PHE A 35 -15.00 -3.64 9.10
CA PHE A 35 -16.42 -3.25 9.11
C PHE A 35 -17.36 -4.46 9.24
N ASP A 36 -17.02 -5.60 8.63
CA ASP A 36 -17.77 -6.84 8.78
C ASP A 36 -17.75 -7.34 10.24
N ARG A 37 -16.56 -7.37 10.88
CA ARG A 37 -16.44 -7.71 12.31
C ARG A 37 -17.22 -6.75 13.23
N MET A 38 -17.39 -5.49 12.82
CA MET A 38 -18.19 -4.49 13.53
C MET A 38 -19.70 -4.63 13.25
N GLY A 39 -20.11 -5.51 12.34
CA GLY A 39 -21.51 -5.78 12.03
C GLY A 39 -22.16 -4.78 11.07
N HIS A 40 -21.37 -4.08 10.24
CA HIS A 40 -21.88 -3.16 9.23
C HIS A 40 -22.31 -3.90 7.96
N SER A 41 -23.39 -3.42 7.31
CA SER A 41 -23.80 -3.90 5.99
C SER A 41 -22.93 -3.30 4.91
N GLN A 42 -22.43 -4.11 3.96
CA GLN A 42 -21.40 -3.66 3.03
C GLN A 42 -21.65 -4.08 1.58
N ALA A 43 -21.19 -3.24 0.68
CA ALA A 43 -20.97 -3.56 -0.72
C ALA A 43 -19.60 -3.04 -1.19
N VAL A 44 -19.05 -3.69 -2.23
CA VAL A 44 -17.77 -3.31 -2.83
C VAL A 44 -17.91 -3.20 -4.34
N VAL A 45 -17.41 -2.09 -4.91
CA VAL A 45 -17.17 -1.94 -6.36
C VAL A 45 -15.67 -1.96 -6.61
N CYS A 46 -15.20 -2.84 -7.49
CA CYS A 46 -13.76 -2.95 -7.79
C CYS A 46 -13.50 -3.36 -9.24
N GLY A 47 -12.33 -2.97 -9.77
CA GLY A 47 -11.85 -3.41 -11.07
C GLY A 47 -11.10 -4.74 -10.97
N ILE A 48 -11.44 -5.72 -11.81
CA ILE A 48 -10.82 -7.05 -11.82
C ILE A 48 -10.70 -7.61 -13.24
N PHE A 49 -9.88 -8.66 -13.38
CA PHE A 49 -9.93 -9.52 -14.56
C PHE A 49 -10.99 -10.64 -14.39
N PRO A 50 -11.46 -11.26 -15.48
CA PRO A 50 -12.50 -12.30 -15.41
C PRO A 50 -12.13 -13.51 -14.54
N ASP A 51 -10.84 -13.85 -14.46
CA ASP A 51 -10.32 -15.01 -13.72
C ASP A 51 -9.89 -14.68 -12.28
N ASP A 52 -10.00 -13.41 -11.87
CA ASP A 52 -9.65 -13.01 -10.51
C ASP A 52 -10.67 -13.52 -9.49
N VAL A 53 -10.16 -13.99 -8.35
CA VAL A 53 -10.98 -14.35 -7.20
C VAL A 53 -11.12 -13.15 -6.27
N ILE A 54 -12.35 -12.85 -5.90
CA ILE A 54 -12.68 -11.82 -4.89
C ILE A 54 -12.89 -12.54 -3.56
N ASP A 55 -12.02 -12.25 -2.58
CA ASP A 55 -12.07 -12.84 -1.23
C ASP A 55 -12.52 -11.77 -0.20
N PHE A 56 -13.83 -11.52 -0.15
CA PHE A 56 -14.49 -10.74 0.89
C PHE A 56 -15.34 -11.64 1.80
N PRO A 57 -15.69 -11.19 3.03
CA PRO A 57 -16.63 -11.91 3.89
C PRO A 57 -17.96 -12.20 3.18
N ASP A 58 -18.60 -13.33 3.53
CA ASP A 58 -19.83 -13.83 2.87
C ASP A 58 -20.99 -12.82 2.88
N GLY A 59 -21.04 -11.91 3.85
CA GLY A 59 -22.07 -10.85 3.96
C GLY A 59 -21.84 -9.62 3.07
N VAL A 60 -20.70 -9.56 2.33
CA VAL A 60 -20.32 -8.40 1.51
C VAL A 60 -20.73 -8.61 0.06
N SER A 61 -21.63 -7.78 -0.46
CA SER A 61 -22.02 -7.80 -1.87
C SER A 61 -20.93 -7.21 -2.76
N SER A 62 -20.61 -7.87 -3.88
CA SER A 62 -19.58 -7.41 -4.82
C SER A 62 -20.17 -7.04 -6.18
N TYR A 63 -19.75 -5.89 -6.71
CA TYR A 63 -20.15 -5.34 -8.01
C TYR A 63 -18.88 -5.11 -8.86
N PRO A 64 -18.30 -6.17 -9.42
CA PRO A 64 -17.06 -6.05 -10.17
C PRO A 64 -17.25 -5.37 -11.52
N VAL A 65 -16.26 -4.56 -11.91
CA VAL A 65 -16.06 -4.06 -13.27
C VAL A 65 -14.95 -4.88 -13.91
N PHE A 66 -15.28 -5.56 -15.00
CA PHE A 66 -14.34 -6.45 -15.68
C PHE A 66 -13.48 -5.70 -16.70
N PHE A 67 -12.21 -6.04 -16.74
CA PHE A 67 -11.23 -5.53 -17.69
C PHE A 67 -10.66 -6.67 -18.54
N ALA A 68 -10.28 -6.38 -19.78
CA ALA A 68 -9.60 -7.35 -20.63
C ALA A 68 -8.18 -7.62 -20.10
N ASP A 69 -7.81 -8.89 -20.00
CA ASP A 69 -6.42 -9.28 -19.84
C ASP A 69 -5.77 -9.40 -21.22
N ASN A 70 -4.80 -8.54 -21.55
CA ASN A 70 -4.09 -8.57 -22.84
C ASN A 70 -3.25 -9.84 -23.09
N LYS A 71 -3.27 -10.80 -22.17
CA LYS A 71 -2.67 -12.13 -22.39
C LYS A 71 -3.47 -12.98 -23.37
N THR A 72 -4.73 -12.64 -23.62
CA THR A 72 -5.57 -13.27 -24.66
C THR A 72 -5.57 -12.35 -25.89
N ASP A 73 -4.99 -12.82 -26.99
CA ASP A 73 -5.00 -12.19 -28.30
C ASP A 73 -6.37 -11.60 -28.62
N LEU A 74 -6.49 -10.28 -28.71
CA LEU A 74 -7.66 -9.55 -29.21
C LEU A 74 -7.97 -9.87 -30.67
N LEU A 75 -7.19 -10.75 -31.33
CA LEU A 75 -7.32 -11.22 -32.72
C LEU A 75 -7.76 -12.67 -32.87
N ALA A 76 -7.94 -13.42 -31.80
CA ALA A 76 -8.45 -14.78 -31.84
C ALA A 76 -9.97 -14.79 -31.71
N ALA A 77 -10.61 -15.18 -32.80
CA ALA A 77 -12.00 -15.59 -33.08
C ALA A 77 -13.07 -15.53 -31.98
N PRO A 78 -14.34 -15.28 -32.32
CA PRO A 78 -15.43 -15.14 -31.36
C PRO A 78 -15.52 -16.42 -30.52
N CYS A 79 -15.12 -16.32 -29.26
CA CYS A 79 -15.23 -17.39 -28.29
C CYS A 79 -16.71 -17.70 -28.09
N LYS A 80 -17.09 -18.95 -28.34
CA LYS A 80 -18.43 -19.44 -28.14
C LYS A 80 -18.89 -19.17 -26.71
N ALA A 81 -19.90 -18.29 -26.59
CA ALA A 81 -20.89 -18.25 -25.52
C ALA A 81 -20.40 -18.53 -24.08
N ALA A 82 -19.60 -17.65 -23.52
CA ALA A 82 -19.83 -17.28 -22.13
C ALA A 82 -21.11 -16.40 -22.14
N PRO A 83 -22.05 -16.53 -21.17
CA PRO A 83 -23.18 -15.66 -21.08
C PRO A 83 -22.65 -14.22 -21.10
N ALA A 84 -23.29 -13.33 -21.86
CA ALA A 84 -22.92 -11.92 -22.00
C ALA A 84 -22.74 -11.32 -20.59
N ARG A 85 -21.54 -11.43 -20.05
CA ARG A 85 -21.14 -10.83 -18.78
C ARG A 85 -20.88 -9.36 -19.10
N PHE A 86 -21.75 -8.55 -18.61
CA PHE A 86 -21.82 -7.12 -18.60
C PHE A 86 -20.46 -6.43 -18.77
N ASN A 87 -20.36 -5.60 -19.82
CA ASN A 87 -19.37 -4.55 -20.04
C ASN A 87 -17.94 -4.84 -19.54
N THR A 88 -17.27 -5.78 -20.19
CA THR A 88 -15.80 -5.90 -20.02
C THR A 88 -15.15 -4.75 -20.76
N LEU A 89 -14.39 -3.92 -20.06
CA LEU A 89 -13.59 -2.86 -20.65
C LEU A 89 -12.50 -3.47 -21.54
N PRO A 90 -12.30 -2.97 -22.77
CA PRO A 90 -11.41 -3.58 -23.76
C PRO A 90 -9.93 -3.25 -23.54
N PHE A 91 -9.55 -2.91 -22.33
CA PHE A 91 -8.19 -2.60 -21.90
C PHE A 91 -7.93 -3.13 -20.49
N PRO A 92 -6.66 -3.31 -20.08
CA PRO A 92 -6.29 -3.77 -18.74
C PRO A 92 -6.71 -2.81 -17.63
N VAL A 93 -6.84 -3.35 -16.41
CA VAL A 93 -7.12 -2.57 -15.19
C VAL A 93 -6.22 -1.35 -15.11
N VAL A 94 -6.80 -0.19 -14.80
CA VAL A 94 -6.04 1.07 -14.73
C VAL A 94 -5.24 1.14 -13.45
N GLY A 95 -3.91 1.25 -13.57
CA GLY A 95 -2.97 1.20 -12.45
C GLY A 95 -2.64 2.55 -11.87
N MET A 96 -2.58 2.67 -10.55
CA MET A 96 -2.14 3.90 -9.84
C MET A 96 -0.62 4.10 -9.86
N SER A 97 0.14 3.15 -10.37
CA SER A 97 1.58 3.26 -10.61
C SER A 97 1.88 2.85 -12.04
N ASP A 98 2.98 3.35 -12.60
CA ASP A 98 3.42 2.98 -13.95
C ASP A 98 3.73 1.50 -14.08
N ILE A 99 4.16 0.89 -12.99
CA ILE A 99 4.43 -0.55 -12.86
C ILE A 99 3.50 -1.11 -11.77
N MET A 100 2.62 -2.02 -12.19
CA MET A 100 1.70 -2.74 -11.30
C MET A 100 2.12 -4.22 -11.21
N PRO A 101 1.75 -4.96 -10.16
CA PRO A 101 2.02 -6.40 -10.07
C PRO A 101 1.20 -7.26 -11.05
N TYR A 102 0.45 -6.63 -11.94
CA TYR A 102 -0.36 -7.22 -13.00
C TYR A 102 -0.33 -6.33 -14.25
N THR A 103 -0.73 -6.85 -15.40
CA THR A 103 -0.86 -6.06 -16.64
C THR A 103 -1.83 -4.90 -16.40
N SER A 104 -1.41 -3.67 -16.69
CA SER A 104 -2.20 -2.49 -16.38
C SER A 104 -2.10 -1.41 -17.45
N THR A 105 -3.15 -0.61 -17.57
CA THR A 105 -3.17 0.63 -18.33
C THR A 105 -2.76 1.78 -17.44
N ARG A 106 -1.87 2.67 -17.89
CA ARG A 106 -1.51 3.86 -17.12
C ARG A 106 -2.55 4.96 -17.33
N TYR A 107 -2.88 5.70 -16.28
CA TYR A 107 -3.87 6.80 -16.37
C TYR A 107 -3.53 7.85 -17.43
N ARG A 108 -2.24 8.16 -17.62
CA ARG A 108 -1.81 9.13 -18.65
C ARG A 108 -1.99 8.64 -20.10
N ASP A 109 -2.18 7.33 -20.28
CA ASP A 109 -2.39 6.71 -21.60
C ASP A 109 -3.88 6.53 -21.93
N LEU A 110 -4.78 6.89 -21.01
CA LEU A 110 -6.22 6.81 -21.25
C LEU A 110 -6.61 7.84 -22.31
N THR A 111 -7.21 7.36 -23.40
CA THR A 111 -7.86 8.21 -24.40
C THR A 111 -9.21 8.70 -23.88
N PRO A 112 -9.79 9.77 -24.46
CA PRO A 112 -11.14 10.22 -24.10
C PRO A 112 -12.22 9.11 -24.20
N ASP A 113 -12.12 8.25 -25.23
CA ASP A 113 -13.05 7.12 -25.39
C ASP A 113 -12.87 6.06 -24.27
N MET A 114 -11.64 5.79 -23.87
CA MET A 114 -11.39 4.87 -22.74
C MET A 114 -11.90 5.46 -21.42
N VAL A 115 -11.76 6.77 -21.22
CA VAL A 115 -12.32 7.45 -20.02
C VAL A 115 -13.83 7.37 -20.02
N ALA A 116 -14.50 7.58 -21.17
CA ALA A 116 -15.95 7.46 -21.27
C ALA A 116 -16.44 6.04 -20.98
N GLN A 117 -15.78 5.01 -21.53
CA GLN A 117 -16.08 3.60 -21.24
C GLN A 117 -15.85 3.26 -19.77
N PHE A 118 -14.76 3.75 -19.17
CA PHE A 118 -14.46 3.59 -17.75
C PHE A 118 -15.56 4.23 -16.87
N GLU A 119 -15.95 5.47 -17.18
CA GLU A 119 -17.03 6.18 -16.49
C GLU A 119 -18.34 5.38 -16.57
N GLU A 120 -18.76 4.95 -17.76
CA GLU A 120 -19.99 4.20 -17.97
C GLU A 120 -20.01 2.90 -17.14
N ALA A 121 -18.94 2.08 -17.23
CA ALA A 121 -18.87 0.79 -16.56
C ALA A 121 -18.85 0.92 -15.03
N PHE A 122 -18.05 1.85 -14.49
CA PHE A 122 -18.00 2.03 -13.04
C PHE A 122 -19.26 2.67 -12.47
N ILE A 123 -19.82 3.67 -13.16
CA ILE A 123 -21.04 4.32 -12.68
C ILE A 123 -22.25 3.38 -12.75
N ASP A 124 -22.32 2.49 -13.75
CA ASP A 124 -23.33 1.42 -13.76
C ASP A 124 -23.18 0.49 -12.53
N ALA A 125 -21.96 0.05 -12.22
CA ALA A 125 -21.72 -0.80 -11.07
C ALA A 125 -22.05 -0.08 -9.73
N VAL A 126 -21.68 1.19 -9.61
CA VAL A 126 -22.02 2.01 -8.42
C VAL A 126 -23.53 2.23 -8.32
N ASN A 127 -24.24 2.51 -9.42
CA ASN A 127 -25.70 2.65 -9.42
C ASN A 127 -26.40 1.39 -8.90
N ARG A 128 -25.96 0.21 -9.35
CA ARG A 128 -26.49 -1.07 -8.86
C ARG A 128 -26.23 -1.24 -7.37
N ALA A 129 -24.97 -1.01 -6.93
CA ALA A 129 -24.60 -1.11 -5.52
C ALA A 129 -25.40 -0.12 -4.64
N VAL A 130 -25.60 1.12 -5.11
CA VAL A 130 -26.39 2.15 -4.40
C VAL A 130 -27.87 1.75 -4.35
N ALA A 131 -28.43 1.21 -5.43
CA ALA A 131 -29.83 0.78 -5.48
C ALA A 131 -30.09 -0.39 -4.50
N ASP A 132 -29.17 -1.34 -4.40
CA ASP A 132 -29.34 -2.53 -3.57
C ASP A 132 -29.02 -2.28 -2.10
N LEU A 133 -27.97 -1.49 -1.78
CA LEU A 133 -27.52 -1.22 -0.42
C LEU A 133 -28.15 0.03 0.20
N ASP A 134 -28.38 1.08 -0.60
CA ASP A 134 -28.69 2.45 -0.14
C ASP A 134 -27.69 2.92 0.95
N PRO A 135 -26.42 3.17 0.58
CA PRO A 135 -25.35 3.39 1.55
C PRO A 135 -25.48 4.71 2.32
N ASP A 136 -25.20 4.66 3.63
CA ASP A 136 -25.06 5.83 4.49
C ASP A 136 -23.73 6.56 4.22
N LEU A 137 -22.70 5.80 3.79
CA LEU A 137 -21.36 6.30 3.50
C LEU A 137 -20.76 5.57 2.30
N ILE A 138 -20.21 6.34 1.37
CA ILE A 138 -19.40 5.83 0.25
C ILE A 138 -17.93 6.13 0.56
N ILE A 139 -17.07 5.11 0.55
CA ILE A 139 -15.63 5.24 0.75
C ILE A 139 -14.93 4.94 -0.56
N CYS A 140 -14.27 5.94 -1.12
CA CYS A 140 -13.48 5.79 -2.35
C CYS A 140 -11.99 5.68 -2.03
N HIS A 141 -11.34 4.67 -2.61
CA HIS A 141 -9.90 4.51 -2.50
C HIS A 141 -9.21 5.21 -3.67
N HIS A 142 -8.23 6.05 -3.35
CA HIS A 142 -7.51 7.00 -4.20
C HIS A 142 -8.31 8.26 -4.56
N LEU A 143 -7.73 9.41 -4.30
CA LEU A 143 -8.28 10.73 -4.65
C LEU A 143 -7.98 11.05 -6.12
N PHE A 144 -8.57 10.28 -7.05
CA PHE A 144 -8.32 10.43 -8.47
C PHE A 144 -9.57 10.20 -9.33
N LEU A 145 -9.44 9.75 -10.57
CA LEU A 145 -10.49 9.71 -11.59
C LEU A 145 -11.81 9.07 -11.09
N LEU A 146 -11.75 7.85 -10.54
CA LEU A 146 -12.98 7.16 -10.11
C LEU A 146 -13.70 7.90 -8.98
N THR A 147 -12.96 8.39 -8.00
CA THR A 147 -13.52 9.18 -6.88
C THR A 147 -14.17 10.48 -7.39
N ALA A 148 -13.52 11.15 -8.36
CA ALA A 148 -14.09 12.33 -9.01
C ALA A 148 -15.39 12.01 -9.76
N LEU A 149 -15.43 10.89 -10.49
CA LEU A 149 -16.64 10.41 -11.18
C LEU A 149 -17.76 10.07 -10.18
N VAL A 150 -17.45 9.39 -9.09
CA VAL A 150 -18.45 9.10 -8.04
C VAL A 150 -19.01 10.38 -7.46
N ARG A 151 -18.16 11.39 -7.10
CA ARG A 151 -18.66 12.68 -6.62
C ARG A 151 -19.52 13.41 -7.66
N LYS A 152 -19.13 13.35 -8.94
CA LYS A 152 -19.90 13.94 -10.06
C LYS A 152 -21.30 13.37 -10.17
N HIS A 153 -21.46 12.05 -10.08
CA HIS A 153 -22.72 11.35 -10.30
C HIS A 153 -23.59 11.23 -9.04
N PHE A 154 -23.01 11.34 -7.85
CA PHE A 154 -23.70 11.22 -6.56
C PHE A 154 -23.46 12.42 -5.66
N PRO A 155 -23.82 13.65 -6.11
CA PRO A 155 -23.52 14.90 -5.37
C PRO A 155 -24.19 14.97 -3.99
N GLU A 156 -25.32 14.28 -3.81
CA GLU A 156 -26.10 14.30 -2.55
C GLU A 156 -25.69 13.19 -1.57
N ARG A 157 -24.80 12.26 -1.98
CA ARG A 157 -24.33 11.18 -1.10
C ARG A 157 -23.12 11.64 -0.28
N ARG A 158 -23.01 11.10 0.93
CA ARG A 158 -21.82 11.30 1.76
C ARG A 158 -20.67 10.47 1.21
N ILE A 159 -19.59 11.13 0.79
CA ILE A 159 -18.44 10.49 0.15
C ILE A 159 -17.16 10.89 0.87
N ALA A 160 -16.45 9.88 1.38
CA ALA A 160 -15.10 10.02 1.90
C ALA A 160 -14.09 9.42 0.91
N GLY A 161 -12.98 10.10 0.68
CA GLY A 161 -11.89 9.60 -0.15
C GLY A 161 -10.64 9.34 0.68
N ILE A 162 -10.00 8.18 0.49
CA ILE A 162 -8.74 7.82 1.15
C ILE A 162 -7.59 7.95 0.16
N SER A 163 -6.62 8.81 0.47
CA SER A 163 -5.37 8.91 -0.30
C SER A 163 -4.41 7.79 0.08
N HIS A 164 -3.76 7.19 -0.91
CA HIS A 164 -2.70 6.20 -0.71
C HIS A 164 -1.32 6.70 -1.20
N GLY A 165 -1.21 7.99 -1.52
CA GLY A 165 0.01 8.65 -1.98
C GLY A 165 0.24 8.54 -3.49
N THR A 166 -0.04 7.40 -4.11
CA THR A 166 0.08 7.22 -5.56
C THR A 166 -0.90 8.07 -6.35
N ASP A 167 -2.04 8.39 -5.81
CA ASP A 167 -3.05 9.31 -6.35
C ASP A 167 -2.53 10.76 -6.43
N LEU A 168 -1.82 11.23 -5.41
CA LEU A 168 -1.17 12.55 -5.44
C LEU A 168 -0.11 12.62 -6.54
N ARG A 169 0.65 11.53 -6.72
CA ARG A 169 1.60 11.39 -7.83
C ARG A 169 0.90 11.43 -9.20
N GLN A 170 -0.27 10.78 -9.35
CA GLN A 170 -1.04 10.87 -10.59
C GLN A 170 -1.52 12.29 -10.87
N MET A 171 -1.89 13.06 -9.86
CA MET A 171 -2.24 14.48 -10.03
C MET A 171 -1.09 15.32 -10.57
N ILE A 172 0.14 14.94 -10.29
CA ILE A 172 1.35 15.61 -10.84
C ILE A 172 1.61 15.15 -12.29
N ASN A 173 1.46 13.85 -12.56
CA ASN A 173 1.95 13.22 -13.80
C ASN A 173 0.89 13.06 -14.91
N CYS A 174 -0.39 13.30 -14.63
CA CYS A 174 -1.50 13.09 -15.57
C CYS A 174 -2.23 14.40 -15.87
N ASP A 175 -1.64 15.25 -16.69
CA ASP A 175 -2.21 16.55 -17.07
C ASP A 175 -3.58 16.42 -17.75
N ASN A 176 -3.77 15.36 -18.53
CA ASN A 176 -5.01 15.07 -19.26
C ASN A 176 -6.24 14.85 -18.35
N LEU A 177 -6.07 14.49 -17.08
CA LEU A 177 -7.16 14.21 -16.15
C LEU A 177 -7.24 15.20 -14.97
N ARG A 178 -6.18 15.95 -14.71
CA ARG A 178 -6.06 16.84 -13.53
C ARG A 178 -7.17 17.87 -13.44
N ASP A 179 -7.45 18.57 -14.55
CA ASP A 179 -8.45 19.63 -14.58
C ASP A 179 -9.88 19.09 -14.37
N PHE A 180 -10.13 17.85 -14.79
CA PHE A 180 -11.38 17.18 -14.50
C PHE A 180 -11.46 16.71 -13.04
N VAL A 181 -10.41 16.11 -12.49
CA VAL A 181 -10.42 15.47 -11.16
C VAL A 181 -10.50 16.49 -10.03
N ARG A 182 -9.71 17.58 -10.10
CA ARG A 182 -9.55 18.54 -9.01
C ARG A 182 -10.86 19.12 -8.47
N PRO A 183 -11.81 19.65 -9.27
CA PRO A 183 -13.02 20.28 -8.76
C PRO A 183 -13.91 19.28 -8.00
N TYR A 184 -13.99 18.02 -8.41
CA TYR A 184 -14.82 17.03 -7.73
C TYR A 184 -14.20 16.50 -6.45
N ILE A 185 -12.87 16.32 -6.40
CA ILE A 185 -12.19 15.93 -5.16
C ILE A 185 -12.29 17.04 -4.11
N LYS A 186 -12.25 18.30 -4.52
CA LYS A 186 -12.45 19.46 -3.63
C LYS A 186 -13.79 19.43 -2.91
N GLU A 187 -14.83 18.85 -3.52
CA GLU A 187 -16.20 18.79 -3.00
C GLU A 187 -16.51 17.52 -2.18
N LEU A 188 -15.50 16.70 -1.86
CA LEU A 188 -15.69 15.54 -0.96
C LEU A 188 -16.11 15.99 0.44
N ASP A 189 -16.92 15.17 1.11
CA ASP A 189 -17.32 15.40 2.50
C ASP A 189 -16.15 15.20 3.46
N ALA A 190 -15.26 14.24 3.14
CA ALA A 190 -14.01 14.03 3.86
C ALA A 190 -12.92 13.52 2.90
N ALA A 191 -11.70 14.03 3.05
CA ALA A 191 -10.49 13.46 2.46
C ALA A 191 -9.57 12.95 3.58
N LEU A 192 -9.12 11.71 3.45
CA LEU A 192 -8.43 10.99 4.51
C LEU A 192 -6.98 10.73 4.09
N ALA A 193 -6.06 11.26 4.89
CA ALA A 193 -4.62 11.13 4.71
C ALA A 193 -4.04 10.04 5.62
N LEU A 194 -2.92 9.46 5.23
CA LEU A 194 -2.22 8.49 6.06
C LEU A 194 -1.32 9.16 7.12
N HIS A 195 -0.82 10.37 6.86
CA HIS A 195 0.02 11.14 7.77
C HIS A 195 -0.07 12.66 7.49
N GLU A 196 0.43 13.50 8.39
CA GLU A 196 0.30 14.96 8.31
C GLU A 196 0.93 15.57 7.05
N ALA A 197 2.09 15.09 6.61
CA ALA A 197 2.71 15.58 5.38
C ALA A 197 1.82 15.31 4.16
N GLN A 198 1.14 14.16 4.11
CA GLN A 198 0.18 13.84 3.04
C GLN A 198 -1.08 14.69 3.16
N ARG A 199 -1.56 14.97 4.39
CA ARG A 199 -2.67 15.90 4.64
C ARG A 199 -2.38 17.27 4.02
N ALA A 200 -1.20 17.82 4.27
CA ALA A 200 -0.78 19.09 3.70
C ALA A 200 -0.75 19.07 2.17
N GLN A 201 -0.22 17.99 1.57
CA GLN A 201 -0.21 17.81 0.11
C GLN A 201 -1.63 17.73 -0.50
N ILE A 202 -2.57 17.04 0.16
CA ILE A 202 -3.97 16.96 -0.29
C ILE A 202 -4.59 18.35 -0.34
N ILE A 203 -4.41 19.15 0.72
CA ILE A 203 -4.92 20.53 0.80
C ILE A 203 -4.33 21.36 -0.34
N GLU A 204 -3.02 21.32 -0.54
CA GLU A 204 -2.31 22.08 -1.57
C GLU A 204 -2.76 21.68 -2.99
N ILE A 205 -2.77 20.38 -3.30
CA ILE A 205 -3.05 19.87 -4.65
C ILE A 205 -4.51 20.10 -5.05
N PHE A 206 -5.45 19.82 -4.17
CA PHE A 206 -6.88 19.85 -4.51
C PHE A 206 -7.57 21.15 -4.11
N GLY A 207 -7.00 21.93 -3.17
CA GLY A 207 -7.65 23.13 -2.62
C GLY A 207 -8.91 22.79 -1.82
N ILE A 208 -8.98 21.60 -1.23
CA ILE A 208 -10.05 21.18 -0.34
C ILE A 208 -9.95 21.95 0.99
N ASP A 209 -11.10 22.20 1.62
CA ASP A 209 -11.13 22.86 2.93
C ASP A 209 -10.39 22.02 3.97
N GLU A 210 -9.50 22.65 4.72
CA GLU A 210 -8.65 21.99 5.71
C GLU A 210 -9.46 21.22 6.77
N SER A 211 -10.65 21.71 7.13
CA SER A 211 -11.54 21.06 8.09
C SER A 211 -12.11 19.73 7.59
N ARG A 212 -12.08 19.49 6.28
CA ARG A 212 -12.52 18.23 5.65
C ARG A 212 -11.37 17.25 5.42
N VAL A 213 -10.13 17.62 5.76
CA VAL A 213 -8.96 16.72 5.58
C VAL A 213 -8.46 16.24 6.94
N SER A 214 -8.54 14.93 7.16
CA SER A 214 -8.14 14.30 8.42
C SER A 214 -7.07 13.24 8.22
N VAL A 215 -6.20 13.06 9.22
CA VAL A 215 -5.24 11.94 9.23
C VAL A 215 -5.88 10.75 9.93
N ILE A 216 -5.95 9.62 9.21
CA ILE A 216 -6.47 8.36 9.76
C ILE A 216 -5.38 7.31 9.98
N GLY A 217 -4.24 7.44 9.31
CA GLY A 217 -3.15 6.48 9.40
C GLY A 217 -3.42 5.18 8.65
N SER A 218 -2.81 4.11 9.13
CA SER A 218 -2.98 2.76 8.62
C SER A 218 -3.25 1.78 9.76
N GLY A 219 -3.60 0.55 9.40
CA GLY A 219 -3.78 -0.55 10.32
C GLY A 219 -2.95 -1.76 9.93
N TYR A 220 -2.83 -2.72 10.85
CA TYR A 220 -2.22 -4.01 10.57
C TYR A 220 -3.06 -5.13 11.19
N ASN A 221 -2.83 -6.37 10.75
CA ASN A 221 -3.50 -7.54 11.29
C ASN A 221 -2.71 -8.11 12.47
N SER A 222 -3.06 -7.68 13.69
CA SER A 222 -2.38 -8.11 14.93
C SER A 222 -2.53 -9.61 15.26
N LYS A 223 -3.53 -10.30 14.68
CA LYS A 223 -3.68 -11.73 14.81
C LYS A 223 -2.65 -12.51 13.99
N LEU A 224 -2.21 -11.91 12.89
CA LEU A 224 -1.24 -12.51 11.97
C LEU A 224 0.19 -12.03 12.29
N PHE A 225 0.38 -10.72 12.43
CA PHE A 225 1.67 -10.10 12.70
C PHE A 225 1.80 -9.81 14.20
N ASN A 226 2.45 -10.69 14.91
CA ASN A 226 2.71 -10.62 16.34
C ASN A 226 3.96 -11.43 16.67
N THR A 227 4.34 -11.44 17.93
CA THR A 227 5.56 -12.13 18.40
C THR A 227 5.31 -13.58 18.85
N ASP A 228 4.08 -14.11 18.67
CA ASP A 228 3.78 -15.49 19.04
C ASP A 228 4.59 -16.46 18.18
N GLY A 229 5.42 -17.28 18.84
CA GLY A 229 6.35 -18.18 18.15
C GLY A 229 7.59 -17.49 17.54
N ARG A 230 7.87 -16.25 17.90
CA ARG A 230 9.11 -15.55 17.45
C ARG A 230 10.37 -16.36 17.82
N THR A 231 11.20 -16.59 16.83
CA THR A 231 12.51 -17.22 17.03
C THR A 231 13.50 -16.18 17.55
N LYS A 232 13.99 -16.37 18.78
CA LYS A 232 15.05 -15.51 19.32
C LYS A 232 16.35 -15.74 18.53
N HIS A 233 17.09 -14.66 18.31
CA HIS A 233 18.43 -14.74 17.74
C HIS A 233 19.39 -15.48 18.68
N SER A 234 20.23 -16.36 18.13
CA SER A 234 21.36 -16.97 18.82
C SER A 234 22.65 -16.19 18.46
N PRO A 235 23.46 -15.80 19.44
CA PRO A 235 24.70 -15.06 19.15
C PRO A 235 25.70 -15.80 18.24
N GLU A 236 25.52 -17.11 18.06
CA GLU A 236 26.39 -17.95 17.23
C GLU A 236 25.88 -18.07 15.79
N GLU A 237 24.67 -17.57 15.51
CA GLU A 237 24.04 -17.60 14.19
C GLU A 237 24.23 -16.24 13.47
N PRO A 238 24.27 -16.22 12.12
CA PRO A 238 24.21 -14.96 11.37
C PRO A 238 22.94 -14.16 11.72
N LEU A 239 23.02 -12.83 11.68
CA LEU A 239 21.86 -11.96 11.82
C LEU A 239 20.90 -12.17 10.65
N ARG A 240 19.63 -12.33 10.94
CA ARG A 240 18.57 -12.56 9.95
C ARG A 240 17.98 -11.23 9.50
N LEU A 241 18.40 -10.77 8.33
CA LEU A 241 17.87 -9.59 7.69
C LEU A 241 16.69 -9.95 6.80
N ALA A 242 15.72 -9.07 6.67
CA ALA A 242 14.63 -9.25 5.69
C ALA A 242 14.27 -7.95 4.99
N TYR A 243 13.82 -8.10 3.75
CA TYR A 243 13.15 -7.10 2.94
C TYR A 243 11.81 -7.67 2.46
N ALA A 244 10.74 -6.88 2.48
CA ALA A 244 9.48 -7.28 1.87
C ALA A 244 8.84 -6.10 1.13
N GLY A 245 8.61 -6.29 -0.17
CA GLY A 245 8.05 -5.27 -1.05
C GLY A 245 8.33 -5.58 -2.52
N LYS A 246 7.88 -4.69 -3.43
CA LYS A 246 8.26 -4.83 -4.84
C LYS A 246 9.77 -4.74 -5.00
N ILE A 247 10.36 -5.65 -5.73
CA ILE A 247 11.78 -5.58 -6.10
C ILE A 247 11.90 -4.58 -7.25
N SER A 248 12.34 -3.37 -6.96
CA SER A 248 12.43 -2.30 -7.96
C SER A 248 13.35 -1.16 -7.49
N ARG A 249 13.81 -0.32 -8.43
CA ARG A 249 14.65 0.85 -8.13
C ARG A 249 13.99 1.87 -7.21
N PRO A 250 12.69 2.25 -7.38
CA PRO A 250 12.01 3.16 -6.44
C PRO A 250 11.93 2.65 -5.00
N LYS A 251 12.14 1.36 -4.81
CA LYS A 251 12.18 0.71 -3.48
C LYS A 251 13.60 0.58 -2.91
N GLY A 252 14.61 1.17 -3.56
CA GLY A 252 15.99 1.22 -3.07
C GLY A 252 16.69 -0.15 -3.01
N VAL A 253 16.13 -1.18 -3.68
CA VAL A 253 16.68 -2.55 -3.62
C VAL A 253 18.09 -2.65 -4.19
N PRO A 254 18.45 -1.99 -5.32
CA PRO A 254 19.82 -2.00 -5.80
C PRO A 254 20.82 -1.41 -4.81
N GLU A 255 20.42 -0.34 -4.15
CA GLU A 255 21.25 0.36 -3.16
C GLU A 255 21.41 -0.46 -1.86
N MET A 256 20.35 -1.15 -1.46
CA MET A 256 20.39 -2.10 -0.34
C MET A 256 21.40 -3.23 -0.59
N LEU A 257 21.30 -3.86 -1.77
CA LEU A 257 22.23 -4.93 -2.13
C LEU A 257 23.67 -4.42 -2.21
N ALA A 258 23.90 -3.22 -2.76
CA ALA A 258 25.24 -2.62 -2.81
C ALA A 258 25.80 -2.27 -1.43
N ALA A 259 24.97 -1.80 -0.50
CA ALA A 259 25.38 -1.52 0.88
C ALA A 259 25.72 -2.83 1.62
N LEU A 260 24.89 -3.86 1.48
CA LEU A 260 25.13 -5.16 2.12
C LEU A 260 26.34 -5.90 1.53
N ASP A 261 26.61 -5.77 0.23
CA ASP A 261 27.81 -6.36 -0.40
C ASP A 261 29.10 -5.78 0.17
N ARG A 262 29.12 -4.46 0.46
CA ARG A 262 30.26 -3.82 1.16
C ARG A 262 30.42 -4.36 2.58
N LEU A 263 29.31 -4.51 3.32
CA LEU A 263 29.31 -5.03 4.69
C LEU A 263 29.75 -6.49 4.75
N ALA A 264 29.32 -7.32 3.81
CA ALA A 264 29.71 -8.73 3.72
C ALA A 264 31.20 -8.93 3.45
N SER A 265 31.86 -7.92 2.90
CA SER A 265 33.31 -7.92 2.65
C SER A 265 34.16 -7.46 3.85
N ASP A 266 33.52 -7.00 4.94
CA ASP A 266 34.19 -6.46 6.12
C ASP A 266 34.08 -7.45 7.29
N SER A 267 35.23 -7.97 7.73
CA SER A 267 35.31 -8.97 8.80
C SER A 267 34.93 -8.44 10.19
N ASP A 268 34.87 -7.12 10.36
CA ASP A 268 34.50 -6.49 11.63
C ASP A 268 32.97 -6.34 11.77
N VAL A 269 32.21 -6.60 10.70
CA VAL A 269 30.75 -6.59 10.71
C VAL A 269 30.21 -7.95 11.13
N PRO A 270 29.19 -8.01 12.00
CA PRO A 270 28.51 -9.27 12.33
C PRO A 270 28.02 -10.02 11.06
N ALA A 271 28.23 -11.33 11.02
CA ALA A 271 27.74 -12.15 9.92
C ALA A 271 26.20 -12.02 9.79
N PHE A 272 25.70 -12.02 8.56
CA PHE A 272 24.27 -11.87 8.29
C PHE A 272 23.81 -12.67 7.07
N GLU A 273 22.52 -12.90 6.99
CA GLU A 273 21.80 -13.47 5.85
C GLU A 273 20.59 -12.58 5.53
N LEU A 274 20.33 -12.32 4.24
CA LEU A 274 19.21 -11.52 3.77
C LEU A 274 18.18 -12.40 3.08
N THR A 275 16.93 -12.36 3.53
CA THR A 275 15.79 -12.94 2.81
C THR A 275 14.93 -11.84 2.22
N MET A 276 14.72 -11.85 0.90
CA MET A 276 13.89 -10.89 0.19
C MET A 276 12.57 -11.53 -0.26
N ALA A 277 11.45 -10.87 0.02
CA ALA A 277 10.11 -11.27 -0.42
C ALA A 277 9.46 -10.18 -1.28
N GLY A 278 8.89 -10.58 -2.42
CA GLY A 278 8.16 -9.66 -3.30
C GLY A 278 8.37 -9.94 -4.78
N GLY A 279 7.43 -9.45 -5.59
CA GLY A 279 7.50 -9.62 -7.04
C GLY A 279 8.50 -8.67 -7.69
N CYS A 280 9.16 -9.14 -8.75
CA CYS A 280 10.02 -8.36 -9.63
C CYS A 280 9.45 -8.38 -11.05
N GLN A 281 9.31 -7.21 -11.69
CA GLN A 281 8.86 -7.09 -13.08
C GLN A 281 9.94 -6.53 -14.01
N ASP A 282 11.04 -6.02 -13.45
CA ASP A 282 12.19 -5.51 -14.20
C ASP A 282 13.09 -6.70 -14.56
N GLU A 283 13.20 -7.02 -15.85
CA GLU A 283 13.98 -8.16 -16.34
C GLU A 283 15.47 -8.04 -15.97
N VAL A 284 16.04 -6.83 -16.04
CA VAL A 284 17.45 -6.61 -15.65
C VAL A 284 17.65 -6.86 -14.15
N MET A 285 16.63 -6.55 -13.34
CA MET A 285 16.67 -6.84 -11.93
C MET A 285 16.47 -8.31 -11.65
N LYS A 286 15.62 -9.01 -12.42
CA LYS A 286 15.42 -10.46 -12.27
C LYS A 286 16.71 -11.23 -12.53
N ASP A 287 17.45 -10.88 -13.59
CA ASP A 287 18.75 -11.50 -13.89
C ASP A 287 19.71 -11.37 -12.69
N LYS A 288 19.73 -10.21 -12.04
CA LYS A 288 20.52 -10.01 -10.81
C LYS A 288 20.03 -10.82 -9.61
N LEU A 289 18.72 -11.08 -9.52
CA LEU A 289 18.16 -11.91 -8.45
C LEU A 289 18.45 -13.40 -8.63
N GLU A 290 18.74 -13.84 -9.85
CA GLU A 290 19.18 -15.20 -10.13
C GLU A 290 20.66 -15.43 -9.76
N GLU A 291 21.45 -14.36 -9.68
CA GLU A 291 22.89 -14.37 -9.35
C GLU A 291 23.18 -13.72 -8.00
N LEU A 292 22.30 -13.89 -7.00
CA LEU A 292 22.49 -13.34 -5.68
C LEU A 292 23.73 -13.96 -4.98
N PRO A 293 24.43 -13.15 -4.15
CA PRO A 293 25.54 -13.67 -3.36
C PRO A 293 25.05 -14.69 -2.30
N PRO A 294 25.95 -15.56 -1.78
CA PRO A 294 25.57 -16.62 -0.84
C PRO A 294 24.85 -16.18 0.43
N TRP A 295 24.98 -14.91 0.79
CA TRP A 295 24.32 -14.32 1.96
C TRP A 295 22.91 -13.77 1.67
N ALA A 296 22.40 -13.87 0.43
CA ALA A 296 21.09 -13.36 0.06
C ALA A 296 20.24 -14.39 -0.67
N GLU A 297 18.95 -14.43 -0.39
CA GLU A 297 17.96 -15.23 -1.11
C GLU A 297 16.73 -14.40 -1.49
N TRP A 298 16.06 -14.81 -2.57
CA TRP A 298 14.80 -14.21 -3.01
C TRP A 298 13.71 -15.25 -3.13
N LEU A 299 12.63 -15.07 -2.36
CA LEU A 299 11.50 -16.02 -2.30
C LEU A 299 10.42 -15.76 -3.34
N GLY A 300 10.55 -14.68 -4.15
CA GLY A 300 9.44 -14.23 -4.98
C GLY A 300 8.29 -13.66 -4.17
N GLN A 301 7.09 -13.66 -4.74
CA GLN A 301 5.90 -13.19 -4.05
C GLN A 301 5.37 -14.29 -3.11
N ILE A 302 5.24 -13.97 -1.84
CA ILE A 302 4.73 -14.89 -0.80
C ILE A 302 3.40 -14.39 -0.22
N PRO A 303 2.52 -15.29 0.27
CA PRO A 303 1.28 -14.90 0.93
C PRO A 303 1.52 -14.30 2.32
N GLN A 304 0.56 -13.52 2.84
CA GLN A 304 0.69 -12.84 4.14
C GLN A 304 1.04 -13.78 5.31
N PRO A 305 0.50 -15.00 5.44
CA PRO A 305 0.92 -15.90 6.51
C PRO A 305 2.42 -16.28 6.45
N ALA A 306 2.96 -16.49 5.24
CA ALA A 306 4.38 -16.76 5.05
C ALA A 306 5.24 -15.52 5.34
N LEU A 307 4.74 -14.32 5.00
CA LEU A 307 5.40 -13.06 5.37
C LEU A 307 5.45 -12.88 6.90
N ALA A 308 4.36 -13.15 7.59
CA ALA A 308 4.33 -13.07 9.05
C ALA A 308 5.33 -14.04 9.71
N GLU A 309 5.46 -15.24 9.16
CA GLU A 309 6.46 -16.22 9.63
C GLU A 309 7.89 -15.75 9.35
N LEU A 310 8.15 -15.19 8.18
CA LEU A 310 9.44 -14.57 7.85
C LEU A 310 9.78 -13.46 8.84
N LEU A 311 8.85 -12.53 9.09
CA LEU A 311 9.08 -11.40 9.99
C LEU A 311 9.29 -11.84 11.45
N ARG A 312 8.64 -12.91 11.93
CA ARG A 312 8.91 -13.49 13.26
C ARG A 312 10.31 -14.06 13.42
N ARG A 313 10.95 -14.44 12.33
CA ARG A 313 12.35 -14.90 12.34
C ARG A 313 13.35 -13.79 12.11
N THR A 314 12.90 -12.63 11.65
CA THR A 314 13.74 -11.50 11.26
C THR A 314 14.25 -10.74 12.49
N ASP A 315 15.53 -10.44 12.50
CA ASP A 315 16.17 -9.59 13.50
C ASP A 315 16.12 -8.12 13.09
N ILE A 316 16.53 -7.81 11.85
CA ILE A 316 16.51 -6.46 11.27
C ILE A 316 15.72 -6.49 9.97
N PHE A 317 14.71 -5.62 9.86
CA PHE A 317 13.91 -5.45 8.65
C PHE A 317 14.34 -4.19 7.90
N ILE A 318 14.63 -4.27 6.60
CA ILE A 318 15.18 -3.17 5.81
C ILE A 318 14.14 -2.69 4.81
N LEU A 319 13.82 -1.38 4.82
CA LEU A 319 12.91 -0.74 3.87
C LEU A 319 13.52 0.56 3.32
N PRO A 320 14.42 0.49 2.32
CA PRO A 320 15.18 1.64 1.81
C PRO A 320 14.44 2.37 0.68
N SER A 321 13.10 2.40 0.74
CA SER A 321 12.25 3.00 -0.29
C SER A 321 12.48 4.50 -0.43
N TYR A 322 12.37 5.03 -1.65
CA TYR A 322 12.40 6.47 -1.91
C TYR A 322 11.00 7.11 -1.87
N PHE A 323 9.98 6.30 -1.98
CA PHE A 323 8.58 6.76 -1.93
C PHE A 323 7.67 5.68 -1.35
N GLU A 324 6.90 6.06 -0.33
CA GLU A 324 5.79 5.29 0.26
C GLU A 324 4.66 6.25 0.68
N GLY A 325 3.45 5.73 0.80
CA GLY A 325 2.40 6.40 1.55
C GLY A 325 2.66 6.24 3.05
N LEU A 326 2.11 5.19 3.63
CA LEU A 326 2.52 4.68 4.95
C LEU A 326 2.80 3.18 4.77
N PRO A 327 4.06 2.72 4.90
CA PRO A 327 4.42 1.35 4.58
C PRO A 327 3.90 0.37 5.65
N LEU A 328 2.84 -0.38 5.31
CA LEU A 328 2.23 -1.39 6.21
C LEU A 328 3.26 -2.39 6.73
N VAL A 329 4.14 -2.83 5.85
CA VAL A 329 5.16 -3.84 6.18
C VAL A 329 6.11 -3.37 7.29
N LEU A 330 6.31 -2.07 7.44
CA LEU A 330 7.13 -1.52 8.53
C LEU A 330 6.45 -1.73 9.89
N ILE A 331 5.13 -1.52 9.95
CA ILE A 331 4.31 -1.77 11.14
C ILE A 331 4.24 -3.27 11.43
N GLU A 332 4.06 -4.07 10.39
CA GLU A 332 4.02 -5.54 10.46
C GLU A 332 5.35 -6.11 11.00
N ALA A 333 6.48 -5.59 10.52
CA ALA A 333 7.81 -5.98 11.00
C ALA A 333 8.03 -5.61 12.48
N MET A 334 7.68 -4.38 12.89
CA MET A 334 7.74 -3.96 14.29
C MET A 334 6.88 -4.85 15.19
N SER A 335 5.66 -5.14 14.75
CA SER A 335 4.71 -5.96 15.50
C SER A 335 5.16 -7.42 15.64
N ALA A 336 5.88 -7.93 14.65
CA ALA A 336 6.54 -9.24 14.69
C ALA A 336 7.84 -9.23 15.50
N GLY A 337 8.30 -8.06 15.96
CA GLY A 337 9.47 -7.87 16.82
C GLY A 337 10.80 -7.64 16.10
N ALA A 338 10.80 -7.46 14.78
CA ALA A 338 12.00 -7.06 14.06
C ALA A 338 12.35 -5.60 14.35
N VAL A 339 13.62 -5.24 14.18
CA VAL A 339 14.12 -3.85 14.24
C VAL A 339 14.09 -3.26 12.84
N PRO A 340 13.22 -2.28 12.54
CA PRO A 340 13.18 -1.71 11.20
C PRO A 340 14.28 -0.71 10.96
N VAL A 341 14.92 -0.78 9.81
CA VAL A 341 15.81 0.23 9.24
C VAL A 341 15.14 0.76 7.97
N SER A 342 14.75 2.02 7.94
CA SER A 342 13.97 2.59 6.85
C SER A 342 14.46 3.98 6.46
N THR A 343 14.23 4.39 5.23
CA THR A 343 14.42 5.77 4.81
C THR A 343 13.50 6.71 5.61
N ASP A 344 13.99 7.86 6.03
CA ASP A 344 13.19 8.93 6.66
C ASP A 344 12.31 9.61 5.62
N LEU A 345 11.27 8.90 5.23
CA LEU A 345 10.28 9.37 4.26
C LEU A 345 9.39 10.45 4.89
N PRO A 346 8.97 11.46 4.10
CA PRO A 346 8.12 12.53 4.60
C PRO A 346 6.88 12.03 5.33
N GLY A 347 6.77 12.31 6.62
CA GLY A 347 5.63 11.97 7.47
C GLY A 347 5.64 10.55 8.06
N VAL A 348 6.46 9.62 7.58
CA VAL A 348 6.50 8.23 8.07
C VAL A 348 7.10 8.18 9.48
N LYS A 349 8.30 8.75 9.67
CA LYS A 349 8.94 8.81 10.99
C LYS A 349 8.05 9.49 12.03
N SER A 350 7.55 10.69 11.72
CA SER A 350 6.71 11.44 12.66
C SER A 350 5.40 10.71 12.99
N TRP A 351 4.83 9.97 12.03
CA TRP A 351 3.65 9.16 12.28
C TRP A 351 3.97 7.97 13.20
N ILE A 352 5.09 7.28 12.98
CA ILE A 352 5.54 6.18 13.85
C ILE A 352 5.79 6.70 15.26
N ASP A 353 6.53 7.80 15.42
CA ASP A 353 6.83 8.40 16.72
C ASP A 353 5.55 8.79 17.49
N ALA A 354 4.50 9.21 16.79
CA ALA A 354 3.23 9.61 17.39
C ALA A 354 2.29 8.43 17.72
N ASN A 355 2.40 7.30 17.01
CA ASN A 355 1.40 6.22 17.08
C ASN A 355 1.98 4.89 17.59
N VAL A 356 3.30 4.72 17.63
CA VAL A 356 3.97 3.49 18.09
C VAL A 356 4.75 3.78 19.36
N GLY A 357 4.24 3.33 20.49
CA GLY A 357 4.92 3.50 21.79
C GLY A 357 6.20 2.70 21.85
N GLY A 358 7.33 3.35 22.18
CA GLY A 358 8.62 2.67 22.31
C GLY A 358 9.17 2.14 20.98
N SER A 359 8.91 2.84 19.87
CA SER A 359 9.43 2.47 18.56
C SER A 359 10.96 2.30 18.58
N ASN A 360 11.44 1.18 18.01
CA ASN A 360 12.85 0.87 17.82
C ASN A 360 13.30 1.05 16.36
N ALA A 361 12.49 1.73 15.54
CA ALA A 361 12.80 1.98 14.15
C ALA A 361 14.00 2.93 13.99
N VAL A 362 14.92 2.58 13.12
CA VAL A 362 16.10 3.38 12.76
C VAL A 362 15.85 4.01 11.40
N PHE A 363 16.16 5.30 11.27
CA PHE A 363 15.88 6.04 10.04
C PHE A 363 17.16 6.55 9.37
N ILE A 364 17.23 6.34 8.06
CA ILE A 364 18.30 6.79 7.17
C ILE A 364 17.86 8.10 6.52
N PRO A 365 18.70 9.13 6.44
CA PRO A 365 18.34 10.37 5.77
C PRO A 365 17.89 10.15 4.33
N MET A 366 16.89 10.90 3.90
CA MET A 366 16.43 10.88 2.50
C MET A 366 17.56 11.40 1.60
N PRO A 367 17.93 10.69 0.50
CA PRO A 367 18.97 11.17 -0.40
C PRO A 367 18.52 12.40 -1.18
N GLN A 368 19.45 13.08 -1.83
CA GLN A 368 19.11 14.14 -2.78
C GLN A 368 18.36 13.51 -3.96
N MET A 369 17.12 13.99 -4.18
CA MET A 369 16.22 13.46 -5.19
C MET A 369 16.26 14.27 -6.49
N LYS A 370 16.24 13.57 -7.63
CA LYS A 370 16.05 14.13 -8.97
C LYS A 370 14.56 14.21 -9.33
N SER A 371 13.79 13.24 -8.89
CA SER A 371 12.33 13.16 -9.01
C SER A 371 11.73 12.58 -7.74
N ILE A 372 10.42 12.35 -7.74
CA ILE A 372 9.69 11.86 -6.55
C ILE A 372 10.18 10.49 -6.05
N ASP A 373 10.75 9.66 -6.93
CA ASP A 373 11.14 8.27 -6.66
C ASP A 373 12.50 7.89 -7.28
N GLU A 374 13.26 8.88 -7.73
CA GLU A 374 14.60 8.69 -8.32
C GLU A 374 15.60 9.66 -7.66
N PRO A 375 16.63 9.16 -6.98
CA PRO A 375 17.71 9.99 -6.47
C PRO A 375 18.62 10.49 -7.60
N THR A 376 19.33 11.57 -7.34
CA THR A 376 20.48 11.97 -8.18
C THR A 376 21.58 10.92 -8.10
N ASP A 377 22.54 10.91 -9.04
CA ASP A 377 23.65 9.94 -8.98
C ASP A 377 24.50 10.15 -7.72
N GLU A 378 24.74 11.40 -7.32
CA GLU A 378 25.44 11.73 -6.07
C GLU A 378 24.61 11.32 -4.85
N GLY A 379 23.30 11.63 -4.85
CA GLY A 379 22.39 11.21 -3.78
C GLY A 379 22.32 9.70 -3.63
N ARG A 380 22.36 8.95 -4.73
CA ARG A 380 22.42 7.48 -4.72
C ARG A 380 23.69 6.96 -4.04
N SER A 381 24.85 7.53 -4.39
CA SER A 381 26.13 7.13 -3.77
C SER A 381 26.14 7.40 -2.27
N THR A 382 25.73 8.61 -1.87
CA THR A 382 25.64 8.99 -0.44
C THR A 382 24.65 8.08 0.30
N PHE A 383 23.50 7.76 -0.32
CA PHE A 383 22.51 6.87 0.30
C PHE A 383 23.05 5.45 0.55
N ILE A 384 23.85 4.90 -0.37
CA ILE A 384 24.50 3.61 -0.17
C ILE A 384 25.46 3.69 1.04
N ASP A 385 26.22 4.77 1.17
CA ASP A 385 27.16 4.98 2.29
C ASP A 385 26.40 5.11 3.62
N ASP A 386 25.34 5.92 3.67
CA ASP A 386 24.49 6.11 4.84
C ASP A 386 23.80 4.81 5.25
N LEU A 387 23.28 4.05 4.27
CA LEU A 387 22.62 2.77 4.50
C LEU A 387 23.61 1.73 5.05
N ALA A 388 24.80 1.64 4.48
CA ALA A 388 25.83 0.73 4.98
C ALA A 388 26.26 1.07 6.40
N SER A 389 26.50 2.36 6.69
CA SER A 389 26.86 2.81 8.05
C SER A 389 25.72 2.52 9.05
N THR A 390 24.48 2.89 8.71
CA THR A 390 23.33 2.67 9.59
C THR A 390 23.09 1.19 9.86
N LEU A 391 23.22 0.33 8.84
CA LEU A 391 23.06 -1.11 9.01
C LEU A 391 24.15 -1.69 9.89
N ARG A 392 25.43 -1.28 9.71
CA ARG A 392 26.55 -1.66 10.58
C ARG A 392 26.24 -1.34 12.04
N ASP A 393 25.94 -0.06 12.32
CA ASP A 393 25.66 0.42 13.68
C ASP A 393 24.48 -0.34 14.31
N THR A 394 23.44 -0.63 13.51
CA THR A 394 22.26 -1.37 13.96
C THR A 394 22.59 -2.84 14.26
N MET A 395 23.39 -3.51 13.42
CA MET A 395 23.83 -4.89 13.62
C MET A 395 24.72 -5.00 14.89
N GLU A 396 25.66 -4.08 15.07
CA GLU A 396 26.51 -4.03 16.25
C GLU A 396 25.71 -3.76 17.54
N ALA A 397 24.76 -2.80 17.49
CA ALA A 397 23.89 -2.52 18.63
C ALA A 397 22.96 -3.69 18.95
N PHE A 398 22.47 -4.41 17.93
CA PHE A 398 21.62 -5.59 18.11
C PHE A 398 22.40 -6.71 18.80
N THR A 399 23.60 -7.05 18.31
CA THR A 399 24.46 -8.10 18.87
C THR A 399 24.96 -7.76 20.29
N ALA A 400 25.21 -6.48 20.55
CA ALA A 400 25.57 -6.00 21.88
C ALA A 400 24.40 -5.94 22.88
N GLY A 401 23.15 -6.21 22.43
CA GLY A 401 21.95 -6.06 23.26
C GLY A 401 21.66 -4.63 23.69
N CYS A 402 22.16 -3.64 22.93
CA CYS A 402 22.01 -2.21 23.22
C CYS A 402 20.74 -1.59 22.62
N LEU A 403 19.98 -2.33 21.80
CA LEU A 403 18.69 -1.86 21.29
C LEU A 403 17.63 -1.91 22.39
N PRO A 404 16.59 -1.03 22.32
CA PRO A 404 15.52 -1.03 23.31
C PRO A 404 14.94 -2.42 23.52
N GLY A 405 15.02 -2.94 24.75
CA GLY A 405 14.59 -4.33 25.06
C GLY A 405 13.08 -4.52 25.14
N SER A 406 12.28 -3.47 25.00
CA SER A 406 10.82 -3.53 24.96
C SER A 406 10.35 -3.58 23.50
N LEU A 407 9.42 -4.50 23.23
CA LEU A 407 8.71 -4.51 21.95
C LEU A 407 7.93 -3.20 21.77
N PRO A 408 7.87 -2.64 20.55
CA PRO A 408 7.04 -1.48 20.27
C PRO A 408 5.56 -1.77 20.56
N ASP A 409 4.87 -0.82 21.21
CA ASP A 409 3.43 -0.94 21.41
C ASP A 409 2.68 -0.48 20.17
N THR A 410 2.22 -1.45 19.40
CA THR A 410 1.39 -1.26 18.19
C THR A 410 -0.09 -1.55 18.41
N SER A 411 -0.51 -1.75 19.66
CA SER A 411 -1.88 -2.19 19.99
C SER A 411 -2.98 -1.21 19.56
N SER A 412 -2.67 0.08 19.52
CA SER A 412 -3.60 1.13 19.06
C SER A 412 -3.77 1.18 17.54
N ILE A 413 -2.90 0.51 16.78
CA ILE A 413 -2.85 0.56 15.31
C ILE A 413 -3.40 -0.76 14.74
N THR A 414 -4.68 -1.01 14.94
CA THR A 414 -5.34 -2.19 14.36
C THR A 414 -6.33 -1.75 13.29
N TRP A 415 -6.69 -2.66 12.38
CA TRP A 415 -7.72 -2.38 11.37
C TRP A 415 -9.07 -2.02 11.99
N ASP A 416 -9.45 -2.66 13.11
CA ASP A 416 -10.69 -2.35 13.81
C ASP A 416 -10.65 -0.93 14.44
N GLY A 417 -9.52 -0.55 15.02
CA GLY A 417 -9.30 0.81 15.53
C GLY A 417 -9.33 1.87 14.42
N LEU A 418 -8.73 1.57 13.28
CA LEU A 418 -8.76 2.43 12.10
C LEU A 418 -10.18 2.58 11.55
N ALA A 419 -10.91 1.48 11.41
CA ALA A 419 -12.31 1.49 10.97
C ALA A 419 -13.19 2.36 11.88
N ALA A 420 -13.03 2.23 13.20
CA ALA A 420 -13.75 3.05 14.17
C ALA A 420 -13.40 4.55 14.04
N ARG A 421 -12.11 4.90 13.87
CA ARG A 421 -11.68 6.29 13.64
C ARG A 421 -12.28 6.86 12.37
N LEU A 422 -12.24 6.11 11.27
CA LEU A 422 -12.81 6.51 9.97
C LEU A 422 -14.28 6.84 10.11
N LEU A 423 -15.06 5.94 10.71
CA LEU A 423 -16.50 6.18 10.92
C LEU A 423 -16.77 7.40 11.82
N ASN A 424 -15.92 7.67 12.80
CA ASN A 424 -16.07 8.87 13.63
C ASN A 424 -15.77 10.15 12.87
N ILE A 425 -14.81 10.17 11.96
CA ILE A 425 -14.49 11.32 11.11
C ILE A 425 -15.61 11.56 10.09
N CYS A 426 -16.21 10.49 9.57
CA CYS A 426 -17.22 10.56 8.52
C CYS A 426 -18.67 10.64 9.05
N LYS A 427 -18.89 10.88 10.33
CA LYS A 427 -20.20 11.22 10.93
C LYS A 427 -20.55 12.65 10.62
#